data_5e6c2163a6e354f5ab7da9306da20634
#
_entry.id   5e6c2163a6e354f5ab7da9306da20634
#
_cell.length_a   1.000
_cell.length_b   1.000
_cell.length_c   1.000
_cell.angle_alpha   90.00
_cell.angle_beta   90.00
_cell.angle_gamma   90.00
#
_symmetry.space_group_name_H-M   'P 1'
#
loop_
_entity.id
_entity.type
_entity.pdbx_description
1 polymer ?
#
loop_
_entity_poly.entity_id
_entity_poly.type
_entity_poly.pdbx_seq_one_letter_code
_entity_poly.pdbx_strand_id
1 'polypeptide(L)'
;MTSITGYEFIELFESHVPTWLAEDGDPVGLHLGDLSRPVRRILVTLDVRPEVVQEAIEKKADFIFSHHPPIYRPLKNLDVSDKQTKMYVDLLKHDISVYAAHTNLDNANNGMNDWLSEALGLLDVEIMDVTKHVPVKKISVCVPNAECNRVRLAMADAGAGNISDEYSHCSFEAQGVGRFTPMEGAKPAIGHINEPEEVQEKKIEMIVEDKYLADVLEALYEAHPYEEPVYEVYTINNFQREYGLGRVGNLALPMSLRSFIQYVKDVFQIEGMRFIAADLDQTISRVAVCGGDAGKYYRKAIKKGADVYITGDVYYHTAHDMQADGLTVIDPGHHIEQICKPKLLELFTEWKKENEWDLEVIASEINTDPFIFDSQL
;
A
#
# COMPACT_ATOMS: atom_id res chain seq x y z
N MET A 1 -1.05 13.54 -25.06
CA MET A 1 -1.05 13.69 -23.60
C MET A 1 -2.44 14.14 -23.17
N THR A 2 -2.99 13.46 -22.19
CA THR A 2 -4.37 13.65 -21.72
C THR A 2 -4.35 14.46 -20.42
N SER A 3 -5.23 15.47 -20.31
CA SER A 3 -5.43 16.20 -19.05
C SER A 3 -6.14 15.28 -18.06
N ILE A 4 -5.72 15.29 -16.80
CA ILE A 4 -6.32 14.49 -15.74
C ILE A 4 -6.87 15.38 -14.63
N THR A 5 -7.85 14.87 -13.89
CA THR A 5 -8.36 15.46 -12.66
C THR A 5 -7.66 14.86 -11.44
N GLY A 6 -7.80 15.54 -10.29
CA GLY A 6 -7.33 14.98 -9.02
C GLY A 6 -8.00 13.65 -8.70
N TYR A 7 -9.29 13.45 -9.07
CA TYR A 7 -9.98 12.18 -8.86
C TYR A 7 -9.34 11.04 -9.63
N GLU A 8 -9.07 11.21 -10.93
CA GLU A 8 -8.46 10.18 -11.77
C GLU A 8 -7.06 9.80 -11.26
N PHE A 9 -6.27 10.79 -10.82
CA PHE A 9 -4.97 10.55 -10.24
C PHE A 9 -5.05 9.77 -8.93
N ILE A 10 -5.95 10.18 -8.02
CA ILE A 10 -6.10 9.55 -6.70
C ILE A 10 -6.74 8.17 -6.81
N GLU A 11 -7.68 7.95 -7.72
CA GLU A 11 -8.27 6.62 -7.98
C GLU A 11 -7.18 5.61 -8.37
N LEU A 12 -6.25 5.99 -9.25
CA LEU A 12 -5.11 5.14 -9.58
C LEU A 12 -4.22 4.91 -8.34
N PHE A 13 -3.91 5.95 -7.56
CA PHE A 13 -3.11 5.79 -6.35
C PHE A 13 -3.78 4.86 -5.34
N GLU A 14 -5.06 5.06 -5.04
CA GLU A 14 -5.81 4.24 -4.09
C GLU A 14 -6.05 2.81 -4.57
N SER A 15 -5.95 2.54 -5.87
CA SER A 15 -5.97 1.16 -6.39
C SER A 15 -4.73 0.37 -5.96
N HIS A 16 -3.58 1.04 -5.73
CA HIS A 16 -2.32 0.46 -5.25
C HIS A 16 -2.16 0.58 -3.73
N VAL A 17 -2.55 1.73 -3.16
CA VAL A 17 -2.43 2.06 -1.74
C VAL A 17 -3.79 2.49 -1.18
N PRO A 18 -4.72 1.55 -0.99
CA PRO A 18 -6.08 1.86 -0.55
C PRO A 18 -6.12 2.54 0.82
N THR A 19 -7.06 3.45 1.00
CA THR A 19 -7.25 4.15 2.28
C THR A 19 -7.62 3.24 3.45
N TRP A 20 -8.26 2.08 3.20
CA TRP A 20 -8.60 1.12 4.25
C TRP A 20 -7.36 0.44 4.89
N LEU A 21 -6.18 0.57 4.28
CA LEU A 21 -4.92 0.14 4.90
C LEU A 21 -4.48 1.04 6.05
N ALA A 22 -5.04 2.24 6.18
CA ALA A 22 -4.69 3.16 7.25
C ALA A 22 -5.01 2.57 8.63
N GLU A 23 -4.27 3.02 9.64
CA GLU A 23 -4.57 2.74 11.04
C GLU A 23 -5.87 3.44 11.44
N ASP A 24 -6.58 2.87 12.43
CA ASP A 24 -7.87 3.39 12.86
C ASP A 24 -7.78 4.85 13.34
N GLY A 25 -8.56 5.71 12.69
CA GLY A 25 -8.62 7.13 12.99
C GLY A 25 -7.50 7.98 12.40
N ASP A 26 -6.63 7.41 11.58
CA ASP A 26 -5.59 8.15 10.88
C ASP A 26 -6.21 8.98 9.74
N PRO A 27 -5.99 10.30 9.68
CA PRO A 27 -6.57 11.17 8.66
C PRO A 27 -5.80 11.08 7.34
N VAL A 28 -6.08 10.05 6.53
CA VAL A 28 -5.56 9.93 5.16
C VAL A 28 -6.56 10.48 4.14
N GLY A 29 -6.09 10.77 2.93
CA GLY A 29 -6.95 11.25 1.85
C GLY A 29 -6.84 12.74 1.58
N LEU A 30 -7.91 13.33 1.03
CA LEU A 30 -7.97 14.77 0.74
C LEU A 30 -8.07 15.59 2.04
N HIS A 31 -7.10 16.49 2.22
CA HIS A 31 -7.08 17.42 3.36
C HIS A 31 -7.61 18.81 3.01
N LEU A 32 -7.29 19.29 1.84
CA LEU A 32 -7.64 20.63 1.35
C LEU A 32 -7.84 20.61 -0.16
N GLY A 33 -8.70 21.48 -0.66
CA GLY A 33 -8.87 21.70 -2.09
C GLY A 33 -10.01 20.92 -2.72
N ASP A 34 -9.90 20.66 -4.02
CA ASP A 34 -10.96 20.10 -4.87
C ASP A 34 -10.35 19.16 -5.92
N LEU A 35 -10.62 17.86 -5.78
CA LEU A 35 -10.12 16.83 -6.69
C LEU A 35 -10.80 16.83 -8.07
N SER A 36 -11.90 17.56 -8.27
CA SER A 36 -12.54 17.66 -9.58
C SER A 36 -11.74 18.54 -10.57
N ARG A 37 -10.77 19.29 -10.07
CA ARG A 37 -9.96 20.19 -10.89
C ARG A 37 -8.90 19.45 -11.68
N PRO A 38 -8.53 19.97 -12.88
CA PRO A 38 -7.38 19.46 -13.61
C PRO A 38 -6.08 19.62 -12.81
N VAL A 39 -5.25 18.58 -12.83
CA VAL A 39 -3.93 18.56 -12.21
C VAL A 39 -2.86 18.57 -13.29
N ARG A 40 -2.00 19.59 -13.27
CA ARG A 40 -0.89 19.76 -14.24
C ARG A 40 0.47 19.63 -13.60
N ARG A 41 0.58 19.93 -12.30
CA ARG A 41 1.84 19.83 -11.58
C ARG A 41 1.61 19.37 -10.15
N ILE A 42 2.21 18.21 -9.81
CA ILE A 42 2.19 17.64 -8.46
C ILE A 42 3.54 17.91 -7.79
N LEU A 43 3.50 18.49 -6.58
CA LEU A 43 4.63 18.56 -5.67
C LEU A 43 4.56 17.43 -4.66
N VAL A 44 5.54 16.53 -4.66
CA VAL A 44 5.67 15.44 -3.68
C VAL A 44 6.49 15.92 -2.49
N THR A 45 6.03 15.65 -1.28
CA THR A 45 6.74 16.06 -0.05
C THR A 45 6.53 15.05 1.09
N LEU A 46 7.41 15.08 2.10
CA LEU A 46 7.17 14.38 3.36
C LEU A 46 6.12 15.14 4.19
N ASP A 47 6.38 16.41 4.48
CA ASP A 47 5.56 17.27 5.32
C ASP A 47 5.00 18.45 4.53
N VAL A 48 3.81 18.90 4.88
CA VAL A 48 3.25 20.17 4.40
C VAL A 48 3.51 21.26 5.46
N ARG A 49 4.55 22.06 5.21
CA ARG A 49 4.96 23.15 6.09
C ARG A 49 4.84 24.49 5.34
N PRO A 50 4.83 25.64 6.05
CA PRO A 50 4.73 26.96 5.39
C PRO A 50 5.74 27.15 4.26
N GLU A 51 6.97 26.65 4.42
CA GLU A 51 8.05 26.73 3.44
C GLU A 51 7.75 25.90 2.19
N VAL A 52 7.18 24.71 2.38
CA VAL A 52 6.75 23.82 1.28
C VAL A 52 5.55 24.39 0.54
N VAL A 53 4.62 25.04 1.25
CA VAL A 53 3.49 25.74 0.62
C VAL A 53 3.98 26.91 -0.22
N GLN A 54 4.97 27.65 0.27
CA GLN A 54 5.58 28.73 -0.50
C GLN A 54 6.29 28.19 -1.76
N GLU A 55 7.02 27.09 -1.63
CA GLU A 55 7.64 26.41 -2.77
C GLU A 55 6.59 25.96 -3.81
N ALA A 56 5.47 25.38 -3.36
CA ALA A 56 4.38 24.96 -4.24
C ALA A 56 3.79 26.13 -5.03
N ILE A 57 3.59 27.28 -4.38
CA ILE A 57 3.10 28.50 -5.01
C ILE A 57 4.10 29.01 -6.06
N GLU A 58 5.39 29.11 -5.71
CA GLU A 58 6.45 29.59 -6.60
C GLU A 58 6.64 28.69 -7.81
N LYS A 59 6.60 27.36 -7.59
CA LYS A 59 6.69 26.35 -8.65
C LYS A 59 5.37 26.14 -9.39
N LYS A 60 4.29 26.85 -9.01
CA LYS A 60 2.94 26.77 -9.61
C LYS A 60 2.39 25.34 -9.60
N ALA A 61 2.53 24.65 -8.48
CA ALA A 61 1.90 23.35 -8.28
C ALA A 61 0.38 23.52 -8.08
N ASP A 62 -0.40 22.65 -8.70
CA ASP A 62 -1.87 22.55 -8.52
C ASP A 62 -2.21 21.59 -7.38
N PHE A 63 -1.27 20.70 -7.07
CA PHE A 63 -1.48 19.57 -6.17
C PHE A 63 -0.23 19.32 -5.33
N ILE A 64 -0.42 19.12 -4.02
CA ILE A 64 0.60 18.61 -3.11
C ILE A 64 0.21 17.18 -2.73
N PHE A 65 1.12 16.25 -2.96
CA PHE A 65 1.02 14.89 -2.44
C PHE A 65 2.01 14.75 -1.29
N SER A 66 1.51 14.51 -0.08
CA SER A 66 2.33 14.40 1.12
C SER A 66 2.21 13.02 1.77
N HIS A 67 3.24 12.61 2.51
CA HIS A 67 3.13 11.48 3.41
C HIS A 67 2.41 11.90 4.68
N HIS A 68 2.90 12.91 5.38
CA HIS A 68 2.28 13.38 6.61
C HIS A 68 1.05 14.25 6.34
N PRO A 69 -0.07 13.99 7.05
CA PRO A 69 -1.28 14.77 6.93
C PRO A 69 -1.11 16.16 7.55
N PRO A 70 -1.32 17.26 6.79
CA PRO A 70 -1.20 18.61 7.35
C PRO A 70 -2.22 18.90 8.45
N ILE A 71 -3.40 18.29 8.36
CA ILE A 71 -4.47 18.42 9.36
C ILE A 71 -4.61 17.09 10.09
N TYR A 72 -3.73 16.84 11.06
CA TYR A 72 -3.80 15.62 11.87
C TYR A 72 -4.93 15.64 12.90
N ARG A 73 -5.29 16.84 13.40
CA ARG A 73 -6.41 17.03 14.32
C ARG A 73 -7.38 18.04 13.74
N PRO A 74 -8.70 17.88 13.96
CA PRO A 74 -9.70 18.84 13.46
C PRO A 74 -9.38 20.28 13.88
N LEU A 75 -9.46 21.18 12.90
CA LEU A 75 -9.25 22.62 13.14
C LEU A 75 -10.45 23.21 13.88
N LYS A 76 -10.18 24.04 14.90
CA LYS A 76 -11.23 24.75 15.64
C LYS A 76 -11.56 26.11 15.02
N ASN A 77 -10.61 26.71 14.36
CA ASN A 77 -10.71 28.00 13.67
C ASN A 77 -9.63 28.12 12.58
N LEU A 78 -9.72 29.14 11.76
CA LEU A 78 -8.73 29.51 10.75
C LEU A 78 -8.20 30.93 11.06
N ASP A 79 -7.41 31.05 12.13
CA ASP A 79 -6.75 32.30 12.49
C ASP A 79 -5.50 32.51 11.63
N VAL A 80 -5.56 33.45 10.69
CA VAL A 80 -4.45 33.73 9.76
C VAL A 80 -3.27 34.47 10.40
N SER A 81 -3.37 34.88 11.68
CA SER A 81 -2.22 35.35 12.43
C SER A 81 -1.30 34.22 12.89
N ASP A 82 -1.82 33.01 13.00
CA ASP A 82 -1.05 31.80 13.21
C ASP A 82 -0.47 31.27 11.89
N LYS A 83 0.84 30.96 11.88
CA LYS A 83 1.54 30.53 10.66
C LYS A 83 1.01 29.22 10.11
N GLN A 84 0.62 28.28 10.99
CA GLN A 84 0.11 26.97 10.60
C GLN A 84 -1.25 27.11 9.92
N THR A 85 -2.19 27.85 10.50
CA THR A 85 -3.51 28.04 9.89
C THR A 85 -3.47 28.96 8.68
N LYS A 86 -2.52 29.92 8.66
CA LYS A 86 -2.28 30.77 7.48
C LYS A 86 -1.91 29.95 6.24
N MET A 87 -1.07 28.91 6.37
CA MET A 87 -0.69 28.10 5.21
C MET A 87 -1.89 27.37 4.57
N TYR A 88 -2.89 26.95 5.36
CA TYR A 88 -4.12 26.34 4.80
C TYR A 88 -4.93 27.36 3.98
N VAL A 89 -5.00 28.59 4.46
CA VAL A 89 -5.67 29.67 3.72
C VAL A 89 -4.90 30.04 2.46
N ASP A 90 -3.57 30.03 2.51
CA ASP A 90 -2.74 30.30 1.32
C ASP A 90 -2.90 29.19 0.26
N LEU A 91 -2.96 27.91 0.65
CA LEU A 91 -3.26 26.79 -0.24
C LEU A 91 -4.61 26.98 -0.95
N LEU A 92 -5.68 27.29 -0.20
CA LEU A 92 -7.02 27.50 -0.75
C LEU A 92 -7.08 28.73 -1.69
N LYS A 93 -6.35 29.82 -1.37
CA LYS A 93 -6.29 31.01 -2.23
C LYS A 93 -5.57 30.78 -3.55
N HIS A 94 -4.64 29.83 -3.59
CA HIS A 94 -3.88 29.49 -4.78
C HIS A 94 -4.43 28.25 -5.49
N ASP A 95 -5.62 27.78 -5.04
CA ASP A 95 -6.29 26.62 -5.64
C ASP A 95 -5.44 25.35 -5.64
N ILE A 96 -4.60 25.16 -4.61
CA ILE A 96 -3.72 23.99 -4.44
C ILE A 96 -4.46 22.97 -3.58
N SER A 97 -4.66 21.78 -4.14
CA SER A 97 -5.21 20.63 -3.40
C SER A 97 -4.10 19.89 -2.67
N VAL A 98 -4.41 19.32 -1.49
CA VAL A 98 -3.48 18.54 -0.68
C VAL A 98 -4.08 17.19 -0.34
N TYR A 99 -3.41 16.13 -0.74
CA TYR A 99 -3.74 14.76 -0.41
C TYR A 99 -2.60 14.14 0.42
N ALA A 100 -2.95 13.38 1.46
CA ALA A 100 -1.99 12.70 2.31
C ALA A 100 -2.18 11.18 2.27
N ALA A 101 -1.08 10.46 2.07
CA ALA A 101 -0.98 9.01 2.22
C ALA A 101 -0.01 8.71 3.37
N HIS A 102 -0.56 8.40 4.53
CA HIS A 102 0.16 8.23 5.78
C HIS A 102 0.27 6.74 6.14
N THR A 103 -0.41 6.28 7.19
CA THR A 103 -0.28 4.89 7.63
C THR A 103 -0.83 3.87 6.63
N ASN A 104 -1.67 4.26 5.66
CA ASN A 104 -2.01 3.39 4.53
C ASN A 104 -0.79 3.10 3.65
N LEU A 105 0.11 4.08 3.43
CA LEU A 105 1.36 3.89 2.71
C LEU A 105 2.38 3.08 3.53
N ASP A 106 2.35 3.20 4.87
CA ASP A 106 3.21 2.41 5.76
C ASP A 106 2.84 0.93 5.79
N ASN A 107 1.53 0.64 5.73
CA ASN A 107 1.00 -0.71 5.72
C ASN A 107 1.07 -1.37 4.33
N ALA A 108 1.08 -0.59 3.25
CA ALA A 108 1.04 -1.09 1.88
C ALA A 108 2.29 -1.90 1.52
N ASN A 109 2.09 -2.92 0.67
CA ASN A 109 3.20 -3.55 -0.04
C ASN A 109 3.72 -2.58 -1.11
N ASN A 110 5.02 -2.57 -1.33
CA ASN A 110 5.73 -1.57 -2.13
C ASN A 110 5.54 -0.12 -1.64
N GLY A 111 5.26 0.04 -0.33
CA GLY A 111 5.11 1.34 0.34
C GLY A 111 6.34 1.74 1.16
N MET A 112 6.13 2.65 2.12
CA MET A 112 7.19 3.29 2.92
C MET A 112 8.18 2.29 3.51
N ASN A 113 7.68 1.25 4.17
CA ASN A 113 8.55 0.29 4.86
C ASN A 113 9.32 -0.64 3.91
N ASP A 114 8.77 -0.90 2.72
CA ASP A 114 9.51 -1.60 1.67
C ASP A 114 10.63 -0.73 1.12
N TRP A 115 10.38 0.56 0.89
CA TRP A 115 11.41 1.50 0.43
C TRP A 115 12.55 1.66 1.44
N LEU A 116 12.23 1.71 2.74
CA LEU A 116 13.25 1.75 3.80
C LEU A 116 14.08 0.45 3.81
N SER A 117 13.46 -0.71 3.68
CA SER A 117 14.14 -2.00 3.64
C SER A 117 14.99 -2.17 2.38
N GLU A 118 14.50 -1.70 1.24
CA GLU A 118 15.23 -1.68 -0.03
C GLU A 118 16.47 -0.78 0.04
N ALA A 119 16.33 0.42 0.60
CA ALA A 119 17.45 1.33 0.81
C ALA A 119 18.55 0.71 1.68
N LEU A 120 18.18 -0.08 2.69
CA LEU A 120 19.10 -0.85 3.52
C LEU A 120 19.64 -2.09 2.82
N GLY A 121 19.21 -2.42 1.61
CA GLY A 121 19.65 -3.59 0.86
C GLY A 121 19.28 -4.92 1.53
N LEU A 122 18.15 -4.98 2.23
CA LEU A 122 17.69 -6.19 2.91
C LEU A 122 17.23 -7.24 1.93
N LEU A 123 17.56 -8.50 2.20
CA LEU A 123 17.17 -9.69 1.44
C LEU A 123 16.12 -10.48 2.24
N ASP A 124 15.35 -11.32 1.54
CA ASP A 124 14.31 -12.19 2.14
C ASP A 124 13.38 -11.40 3.07
N VAL A 125 12.89 -10.28 2.57
CA VAL A 125 12.10 -9.32 3.35
C VAL A 125 10.70 -9.88 3.63
N GLU A 126 10.27 -9.77 4.88
CA GLU A 126 8.92 -10.12 5.33
C GLU A 126 8.30 -8.97 6.15
N ILE A 127 6.98 -8.95 6.27
CA ILE A 127 6.26 -7.99 7.11
C ILE A 127 6.59 -8.24 8.58
N MET A 128 6.96 -7.19 9.32
CA MET A 128 7.29 -7.28 10.74
C MET A 128 6.03 -7.51 11.59
N ASP A 129 4.98 -6.75 11.36
CA ASP A 129 3.68 -6.85 12.05
C ASP A 129 2.54 -6.82 11.05
N VAL A 130 1.91 -7.97 10.79
CA VAL A 130 0.75 -8.08 9.91
C VAL A 130 -0.46 -7.47 10.63
N THR A 131 -1.00 -6.38 10.07
CA THR A 131 -2.13 -5.63 10.65
C THR A 131 -3.42 -5.84 9.89
N LYS A 132 -3.34 -6.13 8.60
CA LYS A 132 -4.51 -6.27 7.70
C LYS A 132 -4.39 -7.55 6.87
N HIS A 133 -5.54 -8.17 6.63
CA HIS A 133 -5.67 -9.36 5.76
C HIS A 133 -6.76 -9.08 4.73
N VAL A 134 -6.48 -9.39 3.47
CA VAL A 134 -7.51 -9.39 2.43
C VAL A 134 -8.07 -10.79 2.30
N PRO A 135 -9.37 -10.99 2.59
CA PRO A 135 -10.01 -12.28 2.39
C PRO A 135 -9.96 -12.69 0.92
N VAL A 136 -9.60 -13.96 0.69
CA VAL A 136 -9.68 -14.58 -0.63
C VAL A 136 -10.78 -15.62 -0.59
N LYS A 137 -11.59 -15.64 -1.64
CA LYS A 137 -12.66 -16.62 -1.85
C LYS A 137 -12.22 -17.63 -2.91
N LYS A 138 -12.83 -18.79 -2.88
CA LYS A 138 -12.79 -19.76 -3.97
C LYS A 138 -14.16 -19.80 -4.61
N ILE A 139 -14.23 -19.50 -5.89
CA ILE A 139 -15.45 -19.68 -6.68
C ILE A 139 -15.37 -20.99 -7.44
N SER A 140 -16.49 -21.70 -7.48
CA SER A 140 -16.65 -22.97 -8.16
C SER A 140 -17.94 -22.96 -8.97
N VAL A 141 -17.89 -23.31 -10.23
CA VAL A 141 -19.06 -23.33 -11.14
C VAL A 141 -18.99 -24.52 -12.09
N CYS A 142 -20.14 -25.12 -12.37
CA CYS A 142 -20.26 -26.20 -13.38
C CYS A 142 -20.71 -25.59 -14.71
N VAL A 143 -19.99 -25.89 -15.79
CA VAL A 143 -20.19 -25.29 -17.12
C VAL A 143 -20.18 -26.38 -18.19
N PRO A 144 -21.12 -26.36 -19.18
CA PRO A 144 -21.06 -27.28 -20.33
C PRO A 144 -19.70 -27.20 -21.02
N ASN A 145 -19.16 -28.36 -21.42
CA ASN A 145 -17.81 -28.47 -21.97
C ASN A 145 -17.50 -27.46 -23.10
N ALA A 146 -18.49 -27.19 -23.97
CA ALA A 146 -18.33 -26.28 -25.10
C ALA A 146 -18.10 -24.83 -24.67
N GLU A 147 -18.65 -24.42 -23.51
CA GLU A 147 -18.64 -23.03 -23.02
C GLU A 147 -17.60 -22.80 -21.93
N CYS A 148 -16.94 -23.85 -21.46
CA CYS A 148 -16.03 -23.81 -20.32
C CYS A 148 -14.95 -22.73 -20.44
N ASN A 149 -14.27 -22.66 -21.61
CA ASN A 149 -13.21 -21.69 -21.81
C ASN A 149 -13.72 -20.24 -21.88
N ARG A 150 -14.91 -20.00 -22.41
CA ARG A 150 -15.56 -18.68 -22.47
C ARG A 150 -15.85 -18.17 -21.07
N VAL A 151 -16.51 -19.01 -20.24
CA VAL A 151 -16.85 -18.64 -18.85
C VAL A 151 -15.59 -18.43 -18.03
N ARG A 152 -14.60 -19.33 -18.15
CA ARG A 152 -13.33 -19.24 -17.44
C ARG A 152 -12.59 -17.92 -17.75
N LEU A 153 -12.51 -17.54 -19.03
CA LEU A 153 -11.84 -16.30 -19.43
C LEU A 153 -12.60 -15.08 -18.95
N ALA A 154 -13.92 -15.02 -19.07
CA ALA A 154 -14.72 -13.91 -18.58
C ALA A 154 -14.52 -13.68 -17.07
N MET A 155 -14.52 -14.77 -16.28
CA MET A 155 -14.23 -14.67 -14.84
C MET A 155 -12.79 -14.20 -14.56
N ALA A 156 -11.82 -14.65 -15.37
CA ALA A 156 -10.43 -14.28 -15.22
C ALA A 156 -10.20 -12.79 -15.55
N ASP A 157 -10.79 -12.31 -16.63
CA ASP A 157 -10.73 -10.90 -17.06
C ASP A 157 -11.38 -9.97 -16.03
N ALA A 158 -12.37 -10.48 -15.28
CA ALA A 158 -13.00 -9.77 -14.16
C ALA A 158 -12.21 -9.86 -12.82
N GLY A 159 -11.05 -10.54 -12.81
CA GLY A 159 -10.13 -10.57 -11.66
C GLY A 159 -10.02 -11.91 -10.93
N ALA A 160 -10.69 -12.98 -11.39
CA ALA A 160 -10.49 -14.30 -10.80
C ALA A 160 -9.18 -14.94 -11.26
N GLY A 161 -8.58 -15.78 -10.40
CA GLY A 161 -7.39 -16.55 -10.72
C GLY A 161 -6.06 -15.79 -10.59
N ASN A 162 -6.05 -14.60 -9.99
CA ASN A 162 -4.82 -13.86 -9.69
C ASN A 162 -4.25 -14.36 -8.36
N ILE A 163 -3.16 -15.13 -8.43
CA ILE A 163 -2.49 -15.70 -7.25
C ILE A 163 -1.40 -14.76 -6.73
N SER A 164 -0.62 -14.19 -7.65
CA SER A 164 0.44 -13.22 -7.36
C SER A 164 0.61 -12.30 -8.57
N ASP A 165 1.55 -11.38 -8.50
CA ASP A 165 1.88 -10.49 -9.62
C ASP A 165 2.46 -11.27 -10.81
N GLU A 166 3.03 -12.47 -10.57
CA GLU A 166 3.61 -13.33 -11.60
C GLU A 166 2.64 -14.39 -12.15
N TYR A 167 1.51 -14.66 -11.46
CA TYR A 167 0.57 -15.72 -11.84
C TYR A 167 -0.87 -15.23 -11.86
N SER A 168 -1.40 -15.08 -13.06
CA SER A 168 -2.78 -14.70 -13.34
C SER A 168 -3.56 -15.80 -14.07
N HIS A 169 -4.89 -15.68 -14.14
CA HIS A 169 -5.79 -16.61 -14.83
C HIS A 169 -5.70 -18.07 -14.35
N CYS A 170 -5.20 -18.29 -13.12
CA CYS A 170 -5.07 -19.62 -12.55
C CYS A 170 -6.43 -20.24 -12.30
N SER A 171 -6.64 -21.44 -12.79
CA SER A 171 -7.87 -22.19 -12.64
C SER A 171 -7.59 -23.69 -12.55
N PHE A 172 -8.52 -24.40 -11.93
CA PHE A 172 -8.55 -25.87 -11.97
C PHE A 172 -9.86 -26.33 -12.61
N GLU A 173 -9.80 -27.31 -13.47
CA GLU A 173 -10.96 -27.90 -14.13
C GLU A 173 -11.05 -29.40 -13.85
N ALA A 174 -12.27 -29.87 -13.54
CA ALA A 174 -12.57 -31.28 -13.39
C ALA A 174 -13.77 -31.69 -14.23
N GLN A 175 -13.67 -32.78 -14.95
CA GLN A 175 -14.75 -33.34 -15.77
C GLN A 175 -15.85 -33.95 -14.89
N GLY A 176 -17.10 -33.63 -15.19
CA GLY A 176 -18.29 -34.14 -14.51
C GLY A 176 -19.50 -34.28 -15.42
N VAL A 177 -20.62 -34.68 -14.80
CA VAL A 177 -21.90 -34.81 -15.46
C VAL A 177 -22.94 -34.03 -14.66
N GLY A 178 -23.48 -32.98 -15.25
CA GLY A 178 -24.62 -32.20 -14.73
C GLY A 178 -25.95 -32.93 -15.04
N ARG A 179 -26.89 -32.89 -14.10
CA ARG A 179 -28.24 -33.41 -14.30
C ARG A 179 -29.26 -32.44 -13.78
N PHE A 180 -30.28 -32.18 -14.61
CA PHE A 180 -31.37 -31.31 -14.25
C PHE A 180 -32.63 -31.65 -15.04
N THR A 181 -33.75 -31.10 -14.61
CA THR A 181 -35.04 -31.18 -15.37
C THR A 181 -35.62 -29.79 -15.47
N PRO A 182 -35.69 -29.18 -16.67
CA PRO A 182 -36.35 -27.91 -16.85
C PRO A 182 -37.83 -27.99 -16.55
N MET A 183 -38.34 -27.13 -15.67
CA MET A 183 -39.77 -27.09 -15.32
C MET A 183 -40.54 -26.06 -16.14
N GLU A 184 -41.88 -26.07 -16.05
CA GLU A 184 -42.72 -25.07 -16.68
C GLU A 184 -42.29 -23.64 -16.28
N GLY A 185 -42.07 -22.78 -17.26
CA GLY A 185 -41.61 -21.39 -17.08
C GLY A 185 -40.14 -21.18 -17.35
N ALA A 186 -39.31 -22.25 -17.33
CA ALA A 186 -37.90 -22.17 -17.69
C ALA A 186 -37.68 -21.93 -19.18
N LYS A 187 -36.53 -21.31 -19.50
CA LYS A 187 -36.04 -21.14 -20.88
C LYS A 187 -34.68 -21.83 -21.02
N PRO A 188 -34.66 -23.18 -21.01
CA PRO A 188 -33.42 -23.91 -20.96
C PRO A 188 -32.57 -23.69 -22.21
N ALA A 189 -31.26 -23.45 -22.03
CA ALA A 189 -30.31 -23.43 -23.15
C ALA A 189 -30.03 -24.84 -23.69
N ILE A 190 -30.21 -25.87 -22.87
CA ILE A 190 -30.08 -27.29 -23.22
C ILE A 190 -31.27 -28.03 -22.61
N GLY A 191 -31.83 -28.99 -23.37
CA GLY A 191 -32.91 -29.85 -22.92
C GLY A 191 -34.32 -29.29 -23.17
N HIS A 192 -35.35 -30.06 -22.72
CA HIS A 192 -36.75 -29.76 -22.93
C HIS A 192 -37.53 -29.74 -21.62
N ILE A 193 -38.62 -28.96 -21.60
CA ILE A 193 -39.46 -28.81 -20.41
C ILE A 193 -40.01 -30.18 -19.97
N ASN A 194 -39.91 -30.49 -18.67
CA ASN A 194 -40.32 -31.74 -18.00
C ASN A 194 -39.57 -33.01 -18.45
N GLU A 195 -38.45 -32.88 -19.15
CA GLU A 195 -37.59 -34.00 -19.52
C GLU A 195 -36.27 -33.96 -18.72
N PRO A 196 -35.85 -35.09 -18.08
CA PRO A 196 -34.54 -35.15 -17.42
C PRO A 196 -33.41 -35.04 -18.44
N GLU A 197 -32.46 -34.19 -18.19
CA GLU A 197 -31.26 -33.98 -19.03
C GLU A 197 -29.99 -34.42 -18.31
N GLU A 198 -29.04 -34.90 -19.09
CA GLU A 198 -27.68 -35.24 -18.66
C GLU A 198 -26.68 -34.54 -19.57
N VAL A 199 -25.87 -33.63 -19.01
CA VAL A 199 -24.94 -32.80 -19.76
C VAL A 199 -23.51 -33.06 -19.29
N GLN A 200 -22.59 -33.19 -20.24
CA GLN A 200 -21.15 -33.25 -19.94
C GLN A 200 -20.67 -31.86 -19.59
N GLU A 201 -20.24 -31.71 -18.35
CA GLU A 201 -19.82 -30.43 -17.78
C GLU A 201 -18.41 -30.51 -17.20
N LYS A 202 -17.77 -29.35 -17.10
CA LYS A 202 -16.58 -29.17 -16.29
C LYS A 202 -16.89 -28.32 -15.08
N LYS A 203 -16.39 -28.72 -13.94
CA LYS A 203 -16.33 -27.90 -12.74
C LYS A 203 -15.09 -27.03 -12.84
N ILE A 204 -15.25 -25.71 -12.90
CA ILE A 204 -14.18 -24.72 -12.88
C ILE A 204 -14.03 -24.23 -11.45
N GLU A 205 -12.81 -24.17 -10.95
CA GLU A 205 -12.47 -23.58 -9.65
C GLU A 205 -11.41 -22.50 -9.83
N MET A 206 -11.67 -21.30 -9.28
CA MET A 206 -10.76 -20.16 -9.30
C MET A 206 -10.77 -19.47 -7.94
N ILE A 207 -9.64 -18.85 -7.57
CA ILE A 207 -9.60 -17.95 -6.42
C ILE A 207 -9.96 -16.53 -6.86
N VAL A 208 -10.50 -15.74 -5.95
CA VAL A 208 -10.85 -14.34 -6.19
C VAL A 208 -10.70 -13.53 -4.90
N GLU A 209 -10.07 -12.37 -4.97
CA GLU A 209 -10.09 -11.43 -3.85
C GLU A 209 -11.51 -10.92 -3.63
N ASP A 210 -11.91 -10.75 -2.37
CA ASP A 210 -13.28 -10.39 -2.00
C ASP A 210 -13.78 -9.11 -2.71
N LYS A 211 -12.89 -8.15 -2.96
CA LYS A 211 -13.21 -6.89 -3.67
C LYS A 211 -13.65 -7.08 -5.14
N TYR A 212 -13.19 -8.16 -5.80
CA TYR A 212 -13.53 -8.45 -7.20
C TYR A 212 -14.67 -9.46 -7.32
N LEU A 213 -15.18 -10.00 -6.20
CA LEU A 213 -16.18 -11.08 -6.25
C LEU A 213 -17.45 -10.67 -6.97
N ALA A 214 -17.92 -9.43 -6.77
CA ALA A 214 -19.14 -8.94 -7.42
C ALA A 214 -18.98 -8.89 -8.95
N ASP A 215 -17.89 -8.34 -9.43
CA ASP A 215 -17.59 -8.22 -10.88
C ASP A 215 -17.39 -9.59 -11.53
N VAL A 216 -16.72 -10.51 -10.82
CA VAL A 216 -16.54 -11.89 -11.28
C VAL A 216 -17.87 -12.65 -11.37
N LEU A 217 -18.79 -12.44 -10.42
CA LEU A 217 -20.12 -13.04 -10.47
C LEU A 217 -20.96 -12.46 -11.62
N GLU A 218 -20.89 -11.16 -11.87
CA GLU A 218 -21.55 -10.53 -13.01
C GLU A 218 -21.03 -11.11 -14.34
N ALA A 219 -19.71 -11.17 -14.52
CA ALA A 219 -19.07 -11.77 -15.68
C ALA A 219 -19.42 -13.25 -15.86
N LEU A 220 -19.54 -14.01 -14.76
CA LEU A 220 -19.99 -15.40 -14.78
C LEU A 220 -21.42 -15.49 -15.32
N TYR A 221 -22.37 -14.68 -14.81
CA TYR A 221 -23.76 -14.71 -15.25
C TYR A 221 -23.90 -14.31 -16.71
N GLU A 222 -23.16 -13.31 -17.19
CA GLU A 222 -23.19 -12.89 -18.60
C GLU A 222 -22.59 -13.94 -19.55
N ALA A 223 -21.53 -14.61 -19.09
CA ALA A 223 -20.85 -15.62 -19.91
C ALA A 223 -21.47 -17.01 -19.82
N HIS A 224 -22.23 -17.35 -18.78
CA HIS A 224 -22.77 -18.69 -18.60
C HIS A 224 -23.96 -18.94 -19.54
N PRO A 225 -24.05 -20.12 -20.21
CA PRO A 225 -25.16 -20.41 -21.11
C PRO A 225 -26.50 -20.68 -20.40
N TYR A 226 -26.45 -21.09 -19.12
CA TYR A 226 -27.66 -21.40 -18.37
C TYR A 226 -28.30 -20.12 -17.81
N GLU A 227 -29.63 -20.10 -17.78
CA GLU A 227 -30.43 -19.04 -17.16
C GLU A 227 -30.15 -18.93 -15.64
N GLU A 228 -29.93 -20.06 -14.98
CA GLU A 228 -29.62 -20.16 -13.56
C GLU A 228 -28.37 -21.05 -13.36
N PRO A 229 -27.15 -20.50 -13.48
CA PRO A 229 -25.95 -21.25 -13.23
C PRO A 229 -25.80 -21.60 -11.74
N VAL A 230 -25.44 -22.84 -11.44
CA VAL A 230 -25.10 -23.26 -10.07
C VAL A 230 -23.64 -22.98 -9.83
N TYR A 231 -23.35 -22.11 -8.88
CA TYR A 231 -21.99 -21.82 -8.41
C TYR A 231 -21.93 -21.81 -6.89
N GLU A 232 -20.73 -21.94 -6.37
CA GLU A 232 -20.43 -21.96 -4.95
C GLU A 232 -19.30 -21.00 -4.65
N VAL A 233 -19.39 -20.29 -3.52
CA VAL A 233 -18.33 -19.39 -3.05
C VAL A 233 -17.89 -19.81 -1.66
N TYR A 234 -16.62 -20.17 -1.51
CA TYR A 234 -16.02 -20.61 -0.25
C TYR A 234 -15.04 -19.57 0.26
N THR A 235 -15.05 -19.30 1.56
CA THR A 235 -13.96 -18.57 2.21
C THR A 235 -12.79 -19.53 2.42
N ILE A 236 -11.59 -19.15 1.99
CA ILE A 236 -10.37 -19.90 2.20
C ILE A 236 -9.46 -19.16 3.17
N ASN A 237 -8.93 -19.88 4.18
CA ASN A 237 -8.17 -19.26 5.27
C ASN A 237 -6.65 -19.36 5.08
N ASN A 238 -6.18 -20.19 4.16
CA ASN A 238 -4.77 -20.47 3.94
C ASN A 238 -4.14 -19.65 2.78
N PHE A 239 -4.92 -18.76 2.18
CA PHE A 239 -4.47 -17.90 1.12
C PHE A 239 -5.08 -16.51 1.35
N GLN A 240 -4.27 -15.59 1.87
CA GLN A 240 -4.68 -14.22 2.16
C GLN A 240 -3.55 -13.30 1.73
N ARG A 241 -3.87 -12.15 1.16
CA ARG A 241 -2.88 -11.09 1.04
C ARG A 241 -2.74 -10.40 2.38
N GLU A 242 -1.51 -10.25 2.82
CA GLU A 242 -1.16 -9.62 4.09
C GLU A 242 -0.57 -8.24 3.84
N TYR A 243 -0.95 -7.31 4.71
CA TYR A 243 -0.40 -5.96 4.76
C TYR A 243 -0.03 -5.64 6.19
N GLY A 244 0.93 -4.74 6.39
CA GLY A 244 1.31 -4.41 7.76
C GLY A 244 2.56 -3.56 7.88
N LEU A 245 2.81 -3.20 9.13
CA LEU A 245 3.83 -2.26 9.52
C LEU A 245 5.22 -2.91 9.60
N GLY A 246 6.20 -2.13 9.18
CA GLY A 246 7.61 -2.50 9.24
C GLY A 246 7.97 -3.68 8.34
N ARG A 247 9.27 -3.84 8.15
CA ARG A 247 9.85 -4.97 7.40
C ARG A 247 10.99 -5.57 8.20
N VAL A 248 11.21 -6.88 8.01
CA VAL A 248 12.36 -7.61 8.58
C VAL A 248 13.02 -8.37 7.46
N GLY A 249 14.34 -8.24 7.35
CA GLY A 249 15.11 -8.91 6.32
C GLY A 249 16.55 -9.17 6.76
N ASN A 250 17.33 -9.78 5.90
CA ASN A 250 18.69 -10.17 6.15
C ASN A 250 19.66 -9.26 5.39
N LEU A 251 20.78 -8.88 6.03
CA LEU A 251 21.90 -8.26 5.31
C LEU A 251 22.52 -9.30 4.37
N ALA A 252 22.97 -8.85 3.19
CA ALA A 252 23.69 -9.72 2.25
C ALA A 252 24.97 -10.32 2.88
N LEU A 253 25.65 -9.56 3.74
CA LEU A 253 26.80 -9.98 4.53
C LEU A 253 26.65 -9.45 5.96
N PRO A 254 26.82 -10.29 6.98
CA PRO A 254 26.85 -9.85 8.36
C PRO A 254 27.97 -8.82 8.60
N MET A 255 27.70 -7.84 9.45
CA MET A 255 28.72 -6.83 9.84
C MET A 255 28.60 -6.48 11.32
N SER A 256 29.63 -5.81 11.87
CA SER A 256 29.57 -5.32 13.26
C SER A 256 28.54 -4.20 13.38
N LEU A 257 27.90 -4.04 14.55
CA LEU A 257 26.98 -2.93 14.82
C LEU A 257 27.63 -1.58 14.53
N ARG A 258 28.90 -1.40 14.87
CA ARG A 258 29.67 -0.18 14.58
C ARG A 258 29.70 0.13 13.08
N SER A 259 29.96 -0.86 12.25
CA SER A 259 29.93 -0.72 10.78
C SER A 259 28.50 -0.47 10.27
N PHE A 260 27.53 -1.14 10.87
CA PHE A 260 26.13 -0.98 10.50
C PHE A 260 25.58 0.41 10.84
N ILE A 261 25.95 0.99 11.98
CA ILE A 261 25.61 2.38 12.34
C ILE A 261 26.13 3.35 11.27
N GLN A 262 27.37 3.18 10.83
CA GLN A 262 27.92 4.02 9.75
C GLN A 262 27.18 3.79 8.43
N TYR A 263 26.88 2.52 8.09
CA TYR A 263 26.10 2.18 6.91
C TYR A 263 24.72 2.85 6.90
N VAL A 264 23.99 2.83 8.02
CA VAL A 264 22.68 3.52 8.15
C VAL A 264 22.81 5.03 7.94
N LYS A 265 23.88 5.66 8.47
CA LYS A 265 24.16 7.09 8.23
C LYS A 265 24.36 7.38 6.74
N ASP A 266 25.13 6.55 6.07
CA ASP A 266 25.47 6.74 4.65
C ASP A 266 24.23 6.52 3.77
N VAL A 267 23.40 5.50 4.07
CA VAL A 267 22.17 5.18 3.34
C VAL A 267 21.13 6.32 3.42
N PHE A 268 20.88 6.82 4.63
CA PHE A 268 19.86 7.85 4.83
C PHE A 268 20.42 9.27 4.80
N GLN A 269 21.75 9.43 4.57
CA GLN A 269 22.46 10.72 4.50
C GLN A 269 22.21 11.59 5.73
N ILE A 270 22.29 10.99 6.93
CA ILE A 270 22.07 11.64 8.21
C ILE A 270 23.38 11.84 8.98
N GLU A 271 23.51 12.96 9.68
CA GLU A 271 24.74 13.29 10.40
C GLU A 271 24.80 12.71 11.81
N GLY A 272 23.66 12.55 12.46
CA GLY A 272 23.54 12.05 13.82
C GLY A 272 22.38 11.08 14.01
N MET A 273 22.50 10.21 15.00
CA MET A 273 21.42 9.30 15.42
C MET A 273 21.60 8.90 16.87
N ARG A 274 20.53 8.40 17.49
CA ARG A 274 20.60 7.75 18.81
C ARG A 274 20.60 6.24 18.61
N PHE A 275 21.18 5.50 19.55
CA PHE A 275 21.10 4.05 19.53
C PHE A 275 21.16 3.45 20.94
N ILE A 276 20.59 2.25 21.07
CA ILE A 276 20.59 1.43 22.27
C ILE A 276 21.39 0.18 21.93
N ALA A 277 22.48 -0.07 22.65
CA ALA A 277 23.30 -1.24 22.41
C ALA A 277 24.06 -1.64 23.69
N ALA A 278 24.20 -2.93 23.91
CA ALA A 278 25.04 -3.48 24.94
C ALA A 278 26.51 -3.65 24.47
N ASP A 279 26.68 -3.99 23.18
CA ASP A 279 27.98 -4.25 22.55
C ASP A 279 28.00 -3.68 21.12
N LEU A 280 28.91 -2.76 20.84
CA LEU A 280 29.08 -2.16 19.52
C LEU A 280 29.79 -3.07 18.51
N ASP A 281 30.41 -4.11 18.96
CA ASP A 281 31.13 -5.06 18.11
C ASP A 281 30.30 -6.33 17.84
N GLN A 282 29.08 -6.42 18.39
CA GLN A 282 28.14 -7.52 18.06
C GLN A 282 27.89 -7.60 16.55
N THR A 283 27.67 -8.81 16.06
CA THR A 283 27.36 -9.06 14.66
C THR A 283 25.89 -8.80 14.38
N ILE A 284 25.59 -8.04 13.33
CA ILE A 284 24.24 -7.78 12.79
C ILE A 284 24.09 -8.55 11.49
N SER A 285 23.05 -9.35 11.40
CA SER A 285 22.68 -10.14 10.23
C SER A 285 21.22 -9.87 9.83
N ARG A 286 20.31 -9.81 10.82
CA ARG A 286 18.87 -9.66 10.61
C ARG A 286 18.39 -8.32 11.15
N VAL A 287 17.78 -7.52 10.28
CA VAL A 287 17.41 -6.14 10.55
C VAL A 287 15.89 -5.99 10.44
N ALA A 288 15.31 -5.36 11.45
CA ALA A 288 13.93 -4.84 11.37
C ALA A 288 13.97 -3.33 11.16
N VAL A 289 13.07 -2.82 10.30
CA VAL A 289 12.88 -1.37 10.07
C VAL A 289 11.41 -1.04 10.07
N CYS A 290 11.05 0.05 10.74
CA CYS A 290 9.71 0.64 10.67
C CYS A 290 9.85 2.16 10.76
N GLY A 291 9.35 2.88 9.75
CA GLY A 291 9.36 4.34 9.71
C GLY A 291 8.58 4.97 10.87
N GLY A 292 8.75 6.28 11.04
CA GLY A 292 8.04 7.08 12.01
C GLY A 292 8.26 6.72 13.47
N ASP A 293 7.28 7.06 14.32
CA ASP A 293 7.21 6.69 15.74
C ASP A 293 6.67 5.26 15.91
N ALA A 294 7.50 4.27 15.62
CA ALA A 294 7.12 2.86 15.73
C ALA A 294 7.78 2.15 16.95
N GLY A 295 8.28 2.91 17.90
CA GLY A 295 8.91 2.36 19.11
C GLY A 295 8.05 1.34 19.86
N LYS A 296 6.72 1.51 19.88
CA LYS A 296 5.78 0.59 20.54
C LYS A 296 5.73 -0.82 19.93
N TYR A 297 6.22 -1.01 18.70
CA TYR A 297 6.20 -2.30 18.00
C TYR A 297 7.48 -3.13 18.17
N TYR A 298 8.47 -2.69 18.95
CA TYR A 298 9.77 -3.34 19.07
C TYR A 298 9.72 -4.84 19.41
N ARG A 299 8.69 -5.27 20.19
CA ARG A 299 8.50 -6.69 20.51
C ARG A 299 8.15 -7.56 19.30
N LYS A 300 7.61 -6.95 18.24
CA LYS A 300 7.38 -7.64 16.97
C LYS A 300 8.72 -7.91 16.26
N ALA A 301 9.63 -6.94 16.29
CA ALA A 301 10.98 -7.12 15.77
C ALA A 301 11.73 -8.25 16.52
N ILE A 302 11.65 -8.29 17.86
CA ILE A 302 12.20 -9.39 18.68
C ILE A 302 11.59 -10.74 18.26
N LYS A 303 10.26 -10.81 18.13
CA LYS A 303 9.56 -12.04 17.75
C LYS A 303 9.98 -12.55 16.36
N LYS A 304 10.34 -11.65 15.47
CA LYS A 304 10.87 -11.95 14.13
C LYS A 304 12.35 -12.28 14.11
N GLY A 305 13.02 -12.24 15.28
CA GLY A 305 14.44 -12.59 15.45
C GLY A 305 15.40 -11.52 14.91
N ALA A 306 15.01 -10.26 14.92
CA ALA A 306 15.88 -9.17 14.50
C ALA A 306 17.02 -8.95 15.50
N ASP A 307 18.25 -8.78 15.00
CA ASP A 307 19.42 -8.41 15.79
C ASP A 307 19.39 -6.91 16.13
N VAL A 308 18.78 -6.10 15.24
CA VAL A 308 18.65 -4.65 15.40
C VAL A 308 17.29 -4.18 14.86
N TYR A 309 16.72 -3.20 15.54
CA TYR A 309 15.51 -2.51 15.12
C TYR A 309 15.78 -1.05 14.81
N ILE A 310 15.37 -0.60 13.63
CA ILE A 310 15.50 0.80 13.16
C ILE A 310 14.12 1.44 13.19
N THR A 311 13.98 2.54 13.95
CA THR A 311 12.73 3.34 14.02
C THR A 311 13.04 4.72 14.58
N GLY A 312 12.21 5.72 14.27
CA GLY A 312 12.35 7.07 14.80
C GLY A 312 11.65 7.29 16.14
N ASP A 313 11.88 8.48 16.72
CA ASP A 313 11.17 9.01 17.90
C ASP A 313 11.09 8.08 19.09
N VAL A 314 12.17 7.34 19.38
CA VAL A 314 12.20 6.41 20.50
C VAL A 314 12.15 7.17 21.82
N TYR A 315 11.05 6.98 22.57
CA TYR A 315 10.83 7.61 23.86
C TYR A 315 11.70 7.01 24.96
N TYR A 316 12.06 7.85 25.93
CA TYR A 316 13.00 7.50 27.01
C TYR A 316 12.61 6.22 27.76
N HIS A 317 11.37 6.07 28.20
CA HIS A 317 10.94 4.88 28.92
C HIS A 317 10.87 3.65 28.03
N THR A 318 10.41 3.78 26.80
CA THR A 318 10.42 2.70 25.80
C THR A 318 11.83 2.23 25.51
N ALA A 319 12.82 3.16 25.48
CA ALA A 319 14.23 2.82 25.31
C ALA A 319 14.77 1.94 26.45
N HIS A 320 14.34 2.19 27.70
CA HIS A 320 14.68 1.35 28.84
C HIS A 320 14.09 -0.06 28.73
N ASP A 321 12.84 -0.17 28.25
CA ASP A 321 12.18 -1.46 28.04
C ASP A 321 12.91 -2.25 26.94
N MET A 322 13.24 -1.60 25.80
CA MET A 322 14.03 -2.20 24.72
C MET A 322 15.38 -2.69 25.19
N GLN A 323 16.08 -1.89 26.00
CA GLN A 323 17.37 -2.26 26.59
C GLN A 323 17.24 -3.45 27.55
N ALA A 324 16.20 -3.46 28.39
CA ALA A 324 15.93 -4.55 29.32
C ALA A 324 15.60 -5.87 28.62
N ASP A 325 14.86 -5.78 27.48
CA ASP A 325 14.52 -6.93 26.62
C ASP A 325 15.73 -7.36 25.74
N GLY A 326 16.89 -6.67 25.82
CA GLY A 326 18.13 -7.03 25.13
C GLY A 326 18.15 -6.67 23.63
N LEU A 327 17.25 -5.82 23.17
CA LEU A 327 17.19 -5.42 21.76
C LEU A 327 18.16 -4.26 21.48
N THR A 328 18.95 -4.41 20.43
CA THR A 328 19.69 -3.28 19.85
C THR A 328 18.73 -2.44 19.01
N VAL A 329 18.77 -1.12 19.19
CA VAL A 329 17.90 -0.18 18.48
C VAL A 329 18.72 0.97 17.91
N ILE A 330 18.42 1.35 16.68
CA ILE A 330 18.94 2.55 16.04
C ILE A 330 17.76 3.50 15.79
N ASP A 331 17.86 4.72 16.30
CA ASP A 331 16.92 5.81 16.08
C ASP A 331 17.59 6.87 15.21
N PRO A 332 17.40 6.78 13.88
CA PRO A 332 17.97 7.72 12.93
C PRO A 332 17.15 9.01 12.79
N GLY A 333 16.07 9.13 13.57
CA GLY A 333 15.06 10.19 13.46
C GLY A 333 13.91 9.82 12.52
N HIS A 334 12.78 10.48 12.73
CA HIS A 334 11.56 10.31 11.96
C HIS A 334 11.75 10.66 10.47
N HIS A 335 12.60 11.64 10.21
CA HIS A 335 12.81 12.23 8.89
C HIS A 335 13.44 11.27 7.85
N ILE A 336 13.87 10.05 8.22
CA ILE A 336 14.28 9.03 7.23
C ILE A 336 13.15 8.69 6.24
N GLU A 337 11.90 8.96 6.60
CA GLU A 337 10.72 8.81 5.72
C GLU A 337 10.73 9.79 4.53
N GLN A 338 11.65 10.76 4.49
CA GLN A 338 11.86 11.59 3.30
C GLN A 338 12.18 10.78 2.03
N ILE A 339 12.53 9.51 2.17
CA ILE A 339 12.68 8.56 1.07
C ILE A 339 11.41 8.47 0.21
N CYS A 340 10.25 8.81 0.76
CA CYS A 340 8.99 8.87 0.01
C CYS A 340 9.06 9.87 -1.15
N LYS A 341 9.82 10.95 -1.03
CA LYS A 341 9.92 11.97 -2.09
C LYS A 341 10.47 11.41 -3.40
N PRO A 342 11.67 10.82 -3.45
CA PRO A 342 12.17 10.21 -4.69
C PRO A 342 11.35 9.01 -5.14
N LYS A 343 10.83 8.18 -4.23
CA LYS A 343 10.06 6.98 -4.58
C LYS A 343 8.69 7.32 -5.19
N LEU A 344 7.97 8.27 -4.62
CA LEU A 344 6.70 8.75 -5.20
C LEU A 344 6.93 9.54 -6.49
N LEU A 345 8.02 10.30 -6.60
CA LEU A 345 8.40 10.96 -7.85
C LEU A 345 8.62 9.95 -8.98
N GLU A 346 9.35 8.87 -8.71
CA GLU A 346 9.59 7.78 -9.65
C GLU A 346 8.26 7.12 -10.06
N LEU A 347 7.47 6.66 -9.10
CA LEU A 347 6.17 6.02 -9.32
C LEU A 347 5.21 6.89 -10.15
N PHE A 348 5.05 8.15 -9.79
CA PHE A 348 4.14 9.05 -10.50
C PHE A 348 4.65 9.44 -11.89
N THR A 349 5.97 9.43 -12.08
CA THR A 349 6.59 9.65 -13.40
C THR A 349 6.37 8.45 -14.33
N GLU A 350 6.39 7.23 -13.80
CA GLU A 350 6.04 6.01 -14.54
C GLU A 350 4.56 6.04 -14.95
N TRP A 351 3.66 6.30 -14.01
CA TRP A 351 2.22 6.39 -14.31
C TRP A 351 1.88 7.47 -15.34
N LYS A 352 2.53 8.64 -15.23
CA LYS A 352 2.42 9.70 -16.24
C LYS A 352 2.76 9.18 -17.63
N LYS A 353 3.82 8.39 -17.76
CA LYS A 353 4.29 7.84 -19.04
C LYS A 353 3.36 6.76 -19.57
N GLU A 354 2.93 5.83 -18.70
CA GLU A 354 2.05 4.72 -19.07
C GLU A 354 0.67 5.19 -19.53
N ASN A 355 0.12 6.22 -18.87
CA ASN A 355 -1.19 6.76 -19.17
C ASN A 355 -1.17 7.97 -20.12
N GLU A 356 0.01 8.36 -20.63
CA GLU A 356 0.19 9.51 -21.52
C GLU A 356 -0.35 10.83 -20.95
N TRP A 357 -0.26 11.06 -19.64
CA TRP A 357 -0.79 12.23 -18.97
C TRP A 357 0.03 13.49 -19.25
N ASP A 358 -0.67 14.63 -19.39
CA ASP A 358 -0.06 15.98 -19.43
C ASP A 358 0.14 16.49 -18.01
N LEU A 359 1.08 15.89 -17.32
CA LEU A 359 1.36 16.07 -15.90
C LEU A 359 2.86 16.30 -15.68
N GLU A 360 3.23 17.24 -14.84
CA GLU A 360 4.58 17.38 -14.30
C GLU A 360 4.60 16.93 -12.84
N VAL A 361 5.57 16.10 -12.48
CA VAL A 361 5.78 15.67 -11.08
C VAL A 361 7.14 16.19 -10.63
N ILE A 362 7.15 16.86 -9.49
CA ILE A 362 8.37 17.39 -8.86
C ILE A 362 8.43 17.00 -7.39
N ALA A 363 9.62 16.78 -6.87
CA ALA A 363 9.83 16.60 -5.43
C ALA A 363 10.16 17.95 -4.78
N SER A 364 9.68 18.13 -3.54
CA SER A 364 10.06 19.27 -2.71
C SER A 364 11.56 19.24 -2.40
N GLU A 365 12.22 20.37 -2.58
CA GLU A 365 13.64 20.57 -2.24
C GLU A 365 13.82 20.99 -0.77
N ILE A 366 12.73 21.31 -0.09
CA ILE A 366 12.75 21.74 1.30
C ILE A 366 13.06 20.55 2.20
N ASN A 367 14.06 20.74 3.08
CA ASN A 367 14.30 19.84 4.20
C ASN A 367 13.36 20.26 5.33
N THR A 368 12.47 19.34 5.73
CA THR A 368 11.47 19.56 6.78
C THR A 368 11.88 19.01 8.14
N ASP A 369 13.10 18.43 8.27
CA ASP A 369 13.61 17.98 9.57
C ASP A 369 13.74 19.17 10.53
N PRO A 370 13.03 19.16 11.67
CA PRO A 370 13.16 20.24 12.66
C PRO A 370 14.43 20.15 13.51
N PHE A 371 15.16 19.03 13.43
CA PHE A 371 16.33 18.78 14.27
C PHE A 371 17.65 19.09 13.55
N ILE A 372 18.57 19.70 14.27
CA ILE A 372 19.93 19.99 13.82
C ILE A 372 20.87 19.29 14.79
N PHE A 373 21.83 18.55 14.25
CA PHE A 373 22.87 17.91 15.06
C PHE A 373 24.06 18.86 15.29
N ASP A 374 24.69 18.77 16.45
CA ASP A 374 25.82 19.60 16.83
C ASP A 374 27.06 19.40 15.94
N SER A 375 27.15 18.27 15.24
CA SER A 375 28.17 18.06 14.20
C SER A 375 28.05 19.02 13.02
N GLN A 376 26.93 19.73 12.89
CA GLN A 376 26.66 20.74 11.86
C GLN A 376 27.03 22.18 12.30
N LEU A 377 27.47 22.36 13.54
CA LEU A 377 27.89 23.64 14.10
C LEU A 377 29.41 23.85 13.98
#